data_11540387d7f9d60dfa22cb1a36c048d0
#
_entry.id   11540387d7f9d60dfa22cb1a36c048d0
#
_cell.length_a   1.000
_cell.length_b   1.000
_cell.length_c   1.000
_cell.angle_alpha   90.00
_cell.angle_beta   90.00
_cell.angle_gamma   90.00
#
_symmetry.space_group_name_H-M   'P 1'
#
loop_
_entity.id
_entity.type
_entity.pdbx_description
1 polymer ?
#
loop_
_entity_poly.entity_id
_entity_poly.type
_entity_poly.pdbx_seq_one_letter_code
_entity_poly.pdbx_strand_id
1 'polypeptide(L)'
;MTTRATTITTARRRATSAIAAVALVVAVLSGCSWLSPPPPEAAVASVEALRTRLVAVDGVAEVATSLYSPDLLRSGRWVASVDVTAETPDLALAAAVRGALGDGVTAAQLDLSLEVPEGSGSAGVTLDPQVADDVDLADAWRRIPDAASVHLASGGRWVVLREGATVAEAADRFRPILGDGLVVLQDEIVSVGVTATAPGPGLLSAIDALAARAGVTGVYSTPGPDMGRAAVTVETDDVEPVAAVLAATVDEAADAGSAPRTAFTVRTAYASDWTSDDEREVTGWVGLPLGAPEPADLPQPVEPEAPADPPVPEAPPVLVDVAAQEAGVRAFLESAVAISGVPAEATAEATTCADGSAATQATGRVLIPVFTVMDDAQAPFDAITGAWADAGFVPSGRAMGRDFWSAGDGRADGVATASIRGTAEGLSISAESVCVR
;
A
#
# COMPACT_ATOMS: atom_id res chain seq x y z
N MET A 1 16.99 -65.26 10.86
CA MET A 1 16.55 -65.06 9.46
C MET A 1 15.12 -64.53 9.47
N THR A 2 14.80 -63.56 8.61
CA THR A 2 13.50 -62.90 8.41
C THR A 2 13.18 -61.74 9.36
N THR A 3 13.52 -60.52 8.90
CA THR A 3 12.64 -59.33 8.99
C THR A 3 13.29 -58.16 8.27
N ARG A 4 12.98 -57.93 7.02
CA ARG A 4 13.21 -56.67 6.29
C ARG A 4 12.31 -56.61 5.07
N ALA A 5 11.08 -56.16 5.24
CA ALA A 5 10.23 -55.76 4.10
C ALA A 5 8.97 -55.03 4.58
N THR A 6 9.07 -53.85 5.18
CA THR A 6 7.83 -53.06 5.44
C THR A 6 8.03 -51.53 5.43
N THR A 7 9.16 -50.97 4.93
CA THR A 7 9.43 -49.53 5.07
C THR A 7 9.39 -48.73 3.76
N ILE A 8 9.05 -49.33 2.60
CA ILE A 8 9.14 -48.63 1.31
C ILE A 8 7.78 -48.07 0.80
N THR A 9 6.66 -48.55 1.35
CA THR A 9 5.33 -48.22 0.79
C THR A 9 4.74 -46.92 1.36
N THR A 10 5.20 -46.44 2.50
CA THR A 10 4.67 -45.20 3.15
C THR A 10 5.30 -43.94 2.63
N ALA A 11 6.52 -43.97 2.11
CA ALA A 11 7.20 -42.77 1.59
C ALA A 11 6.61 -42.30 0.23
N ARG A 12 6.16 -43.25 -0.61
CA ARG A 12 5.57 -42.91 -1.93
C ARG A 12 4.20 -42.20 -1.84
N ARG A 13 3.38 -42.53 -0.83
CA ARG A 13 2.06 -41.87 -0.67
C ARG A 13 2.14 -40.45 -0.15
N ARG A 14 3.20 -40.06 0.60
CA ARG A 14 3.39 -38.70 1.08
C ARG A 14 3.92 -37.74 -0.01
N ALA A 15 4.71 -38.25 -0.95
CA ALA A 15 5.23 -37.46 -2.07
C ALA A 15 4.14 -37.07 -3.08
N THR A 16 3.19 -37.97 -3.36
CA THR A 16 2.08 -37.69 -4.29
C THR A 16 1.06 -36.68 -3.70
N SER A 17 0.85 -36.67 -2.39
CA SER A 17 -0.05 -35.69 -1.74
C SER A 17 0.53 -34.30 -1.69
N ALA A 18 1.86 -34.15 -1.56
CA ALA A 18 2.53 -32.85 -1.58
C ALA A 18 2.51 -32.21 -2.98
N ILE A 19 2.69 -33.00 -4.03
CA ILE A 19 2.64 -32.50 -5.43
C ILE A 19 1.21 -32.07 -5.80
N ALA A 20 0.19 -32.79 -5.35
CA ALA A 20 -1.21 -32.41 -5.59
C ALA A 20 -1.60 -31.12 -4.84
N ALA A 21 -1.08 -30.89 -3.62
CA ALA A 21 -1.34 -29.68 -2.86
C ALA A 21 -0.65 -28.44 -3.49
N VAL A 22 0.56 -28.58 -3.98
CA VAL A 22 1.28 -27.50 -4.69
C VAL A 22 0.59 -27.18 -6.01
N ALA A 23 0.13 -28.17 -6.77
CA ALA A 23 -0.60 -27.98 -8.02
C ALA A 23 -1.96 -27.26 -7.79
N LEU A 24 -2.63 -27.55 -6.66
CA LEU A 24 -3.91 -26.90 -6.32
C LEU A 24 -3.69 -25.43 -5.89
N VAL A 25 -2.62 -25.12 -5.14
CA VAL A 25 -2.28 -23.75 -4.75
C VAL A 25 -1.89 -22.92 -5.98
N VAL A 26 -1.13 -23.47 -6.92
CA VAL A 26 -0.79 -22.80 -8.19
C VAL A 26 -2.06 -22.56 -9.04
N ALA A 27 -3.00 -23.50 -9.06
CA ALA A 27 -4.26 -23.34 -9.80
C ALA A 27 -5.19 -22.28 -9.18
N VAL A 28 -5.20 -22.11 -7.85
CA VAL A 28 -5.99 -21.07 -7.17
C VAL A 28 -5.36 -19.69 -7.34
N LEU A 29 -4.03 -19.59 -7.36
CA LEU A 29 -3.33 -18.33 -7.63
C LEU A 29 -3.43 -17.89 -9.11
N SER A 30 -3.59 -18.84 -10.06
CA SER A 30 -3.84 -18.51 -11.47
C SER A 30 -5.28 -18.06 -11.75
N GLY A 31 -6.22 -18.28 -10.84
CA GLY A 31 -7.63 -17.88 -11.00
C GLY A 31 -7.88 -16.39 -10.95
N CYS A 32 -6.97 -15.59 -10.33
CA CYS A 32 -7.12 -14.13 -10.26
C CYS A 32 -6.58 -13.40 -11.51
N SER A 33 -5.83 -14.06 -12.38
CA SER A 33 -5.30 -13.43 -13.61
C SER A 33 -6.35 -13.25 -14.72
N TRP A 34 -7.55 -13.79 -14.54
CA TRP A 34 -8.63 -13.70 -15.53
C TRP A 34 -9.35 -12.33 -15.53
N LEU A 35 -9.11 -11.51 -14.51
CA LEU A 35 -9.77 -10.21 -14.34
C LEU A 35 -8.89 -9.03 -14.77
N SER A 36 -7.61 -9.23 -15.02
CA SER A 36 -6.72 -8.18 -15.51
C SER A 36 -6.51 -8.33 -17.01
N PRO A 37 -6.60 -7.26 -17.80
CA PRO A 37 -6.22 -7.32 -19.21
C PRO A 37 -4.77 -7.83 -19.34
N PRO A 38 -4.42 -8.53 -20.41
CA PRO A 38 -3.04 -8.95 -20.61
C PRO A 38 -2.12 -7.73 -20.74
N PRO A 39 -0.87 -7.81 -20.27
CA PRO A 39 0.07 -6.72 -20.44
C PRO A 39 0.30 -6.42 -21.93
N PRO A 40 0.57 -5.14 -22.30
CA PRO A 40 0.88 -4.76 -23.66
C PRO A 40 2.08 -5.58 -24.20
N GLU A 41 1.99 -6.08 -25.42
CA GLU A 41 3.08 -6.86 -26.03
C GLU A 41 4.40 -6.08 -26.07
N ALA A 42 4.33 -4.75 -26.28
CA ALA A 42 5.49 -3.87 -26.24
C ALA A 42 6.16 -3.84 -24.85
N ALA A 43 5.35 -3.87 -23.76
CA ALA A 43 5.88 -3.94 -22.39
C ALA A 43 6.58 -5.29 -22.16
N VAL A 44 5.93 -6.39 -22.51
CA VAL A 44 6.51 -7.74 -22.38
C VAL A 44 7.84 -7.85 -23.14
N ALA A 45 7.87 -7.42 -24.40
CA ALA A 45 9.07 -7.48 -25.23
C ALA A 45 10.21 -6.59 -24.68
N SER A 46 9.88 -5.39 -24.17
CA SER A 46 10.87 -4.47 -23.61
C SER A 46 11.45 -4.96 -22.28
N VAL A 47 10.64 -5.60 -21.43
CA VAL A 47 11.10 -6.22 -20.17
C VAL A 47 12.03 -7.40 -20.44
N GLU A 48 11.70 -8.26 -21.40
CA GLU A 48 12.57 -9.40 -21.76
C GLU A 48 13.89 -8.93 -22.39
N ALA A 49 13.85 -7.88 -23.21
CA ALA A 49 15.06 -7.25 -23.74
C ALA A 49 15.92 -6.64 -22.62
N LEU A 50 15.31 -5.98 -21.64
CA LEU A 50 16.00 -5.46 -20.46
C LEU A 50 16.62 -6.60 -19.64
N ARG A 51 15.83 -7.63 -19.32
CA ARG A 51 16.32 -8.83 -18.63
C ARG A 51 17.55 -9.42 -19.32
N THR A 52 17.52 -9.57 -20.64
CA THR A 52 18.63 -10.11 -21.42
C THR A 52 19.90 -9.25 -21.27
N ARG A 53 19.77 -7.92 -21.28
CA ARG A 53 20.91 -7.01 -21.07
C ARG A 53 21.47 -7.11 -19.66
N LEU A 54 20.59 -7.18 -18.64
CA LEU A 54 20.99 -7.25 -17.24
C LEU A 54 21.71 -8.56 -16.90
N VAL A 55 21.21 -9.71 -17.40
CA VAL A 55 21.88 -11.01 -17.21
C VAL A 55 23.27 -11.03 -17.85
N ALA A 56 23.53 -10.21 -18.88
CA ALA A 56 24.84 -10.12 -19.52
C ALA A 56 25.83 -9.20 -18.78
N VAL A 57 25.40 -8.52 -17.70
CA VAL A 57 26.28 -7.70 -16.86
C VAL A 57 27.13 -8.61 -15.98
N ASP A 58 28.46 -8.45 -16.03
CA ASP A 58 29.38 -9.20 -15.19
C ASP A 58 29.14 -8.91 -13.69
N GLY A 59 29.03 -9.96 -12.87
CA GLY A 59 28.72 -9.86 -11.46
C GLY A 59 27.23 -9.91 -11.11
N VAL A 60 26.34 -10.08 -12.06
CA VAL A 60 24.91 -10.36 -11.84
C VAL A 60 24.69 -11.86 -11.70
N ALA A 61 24.16 -12.28 -10.54
CA ALA A 61 23.82 -13.67 -10.27
C ALA A 61 22.45 -14.07 -10.86
N GLU A 62 21.45 -13.21 -10.69
CA GLU A 62 20.06 -13.48 -11.08
C GLU A 62 19.34 -12.19 -11.46
N VAL A 63 18.38 -12.31 -12.38
CA VAL A 63 17.43 -11.25 -12.74
C VAL A 63 16.02 -11.84 -12.74
N ALA A 64 15.21 -11.45 -11.78
CA ALA A 64 13.79 -11.74 -11.73
C ALA A 64 13.00 -10.58 -12.35
N THR A 65 11.93 -10.88 -13.08
CA THR A 65 11.08 -9.86 -13.71
C THR A 65 9.62 -10.20 -13.55
N SER A 66 8.79 -9.20 -13.27
CA SER A 66 7.34 -9.32 -13.28
C SER A 66 6.68 -8.10 -13.91
N LEU A 67 5.52 -8.29 -14.51
CA LEU A 67 4.65 -7.23 -15.00
C LEU A 67 3.32 -7.31 -14.28
N TYR A 68 2.91 -6.23 -13.63
CA TYR A 68 1.63 -6.16 -12.93
C TYR A 68 0.99 -4.78 -13.11
N SER A 69 -0.33 -4.74 -12.96
CA SER A 69 -1.06 -3.48 -12.87
C SER A 69 -1.32 -3.20 -11.39
N PRO A 70 -0.78 -2.11 -10.82
CA PRO A 70 -0.99 -1.76 -9.41
C PRO A 70 -2.42 -1.33 -9.13
N ASP A 71 -3.15 -0.92 -10.15
CA ASP A 71 -4.48 -0.38 -10.03
C ASP A 71 -5.45 -1.25 -10.85
N LEU A 72 -6.19 -2.10 -10.16
CA LEU A 72 -7.23 -2.95 -10.77
C LEU A 72 -8.36 -2.12 -11.39
N LEU A 73 -8.47 -0.83 -11.01
CA LEU A 73 -9.53 0.07 -11.43
C LEU A 73 -9.10 1.00 -12.58
N ARG A 74 -7.79 1.14 -12.83
CA ARG A 74 -7.25 1.96 -13.93
C ARG A 74 -6.56 1.07 -14.94
N SER A 75 -7.34 0.55 -15.89
CA SER A 75 -6.79 -0.18 -17.03
C SER A 75 -5.82 0.71 -17.82
N GLY A 76 -4.57 0.32 -17.88
CA GLY A 76 -3.57 0.97 -18.73
C GLY A 76 -2.26 1.36 -18.04
N ARG A 77 -2.18 1.36 -16.70
CA ARG A 77 -0.91 1.59 -16.00
C ARG A 77 -0.28 0.24 -15.65
N TRP A 78 0.86 -0.04 -16.25
CA TRP A 78 1.64 -1.23 -15.98
C TRP A 78 2.92 -0.87 -15.25
N VAL A 79 3.36 -1.74 -14.34
CA VAL A 79 4.64 -1.65 -13.64
C VAL A 79 5.44 -2.90 -13.98
N ALA A 80 6.65 -2.69 -14.45
CA ALA A 80 7.66 -3.73 -14.62
C ALA A 80 8.54 -3.73 -13.36
N SER A 81 8.40 -4.74 -12.51
CA SER A 81 9.33 -4.98 -11.41
C SER A 81 10.48 -5.81 -11.92
N VAL A 82 11.69 -5.34 -11.67
CA VAL A 82 12.93 -5.98 -12.07
C VAL A 82 13.86 -6.05 -10.87
N ASP A 83 14.07 -7.26 -10.35
CA ASP A 83 14.94 -7.52 -9.23
C ASP A 83 16.24 -8.15 -9.71
N VAL A 84 17.36 -7.47 -9.46
CA VAL A 84 18.71 -7.89 -9.84
C VAL A 84 19.46 -8.30 -8.59
N THR A 85 19.98 -9.51 -8.54
CA THR A 85 20.82 -10.02 -7.44
C THR A 85 22.28 -10.05 -7.86
N ALA A 86 23.16 -9.45 -7.05
CA ALA A 86 24.60 -9.45 -7.25
C ALA A 86 25.26 -10.77 -6.78
N GLU A 87 26.31 -11.23 -7.47
CA GLU A 87 27.12 -12.38 -7.06
C GLU A 87 28.00 -12.08 -5.84
N THR A 88 28.43 -10.85 -5.70
CA THR A 88 29.42 -10.41 -4.69
C THR A 88 28.93 -9.15 -3.96
N PRO A 89 29.46 -8.85 -2.77
CA PRO A 89 29.09 -7.64 -2.01
C PRO A 89 29.71 -6.35 -2.59
N ASP A 90 29.78 -6.23 -3.92
CA ASP A 90 30.34 -5.06 -4.61
C ASP A 90 29.25 -4.10 -5.11
N LEU A 91 29.16 -2.93 -4.50
CA LEU A 91 28.24 -1.87 -4.91
C LEU A 91 28.60 -1.19 -6.24
N ALA A 92 29.85 -1.39 -6.75
CA ALA A 92 30.22 -0.87 -8.07
C ALA A 92 29.35 -1.47 -9.19
N LEU A 93 28.73 -2.65 -8.96
CA LEU A 93 27.75 -3.27 -9.86
C LEU A 93 26.57 -2.34 -10.18
N ALA A 94 26.15 -1.46 -9.25
CA ALA A 94 25.06 -0.53 -9.48
C ALA A 94 25.28 0.39 -10.69
N ALA A 95 26.53 0.81 -10.93
CA ALA A 95 26.86 1.62 -12.11
C ALA A 95 26.76 0.82 -13.42
N ALA A 96 27.18 -0.45 -13.40
CA ALA A 96 27.08 -1.34 -14.56
C ALA A 96 25.62 -1.69 -14.87
N VAL A 97 24.81 -1.99 -13.85
CA VAL A 97 23.35 -2.22 -13.98
C VAL A 97 22.69 -0.97 -14.57
N ARG A 98 22.97 0.23 -14.04
CA ARG A 98 22.46 1.49 -14.59
C ARG A 98 22.83 1.68 -16.05
N GLY A 99 24.08 1.37 -16.43
CA GLY A 99 24.53 1.44 -17.84
C GLY A 99 23.79 0.48 -18.77
N ALA A 100 23.32 -0.66 -18.25
CA ALA A 100 22.60 -1.66 -19.02
C ALA A 100 21.10 -1.35 -19.20
N LEU A 101 20.55 -0.35 -18.51
CA LEU A 101 19.12 0.01 -18.62
C LEU A 101 18.77 0.49 -20.04
N GLY A 102 19.67 1.24 -20.70
CA GLY A 102 19.41 1.81 -22.03
C GLY A 102 18.20 2.74 -22.00
N ASP A 103 17.27 2.54 -22.96
CA ASP A 103 16.04 3.34 -23.06
C ASP A 103 14.95 2.92 -22.05
N GLY A 104 15.27 2.03 -21.09
CA GLY A 104 14.33 1.54 -20.09
C GLY A 104 13.30 0.55 -20.62
N VAL A 105 12.07 0.65 -20.12
CA VAL A 105 10.93 -0.21 -20.47
C VAL A 105 9.86 0.63 -21.19
N THR A 106 9.31 0.08 -22.29
CA THR A 106 8.24 0.74 -23.06
C THR A 106 6.87 0.33 -22.54
N ALA A 107 5.94 1.27 -22.45
CA ALA A 107 4.54 1.06 -22.05
C ALA A 107 4.34 0.50 -20.64
N ALA A 108 5.36 0.64 -19.77
CA ALA A 108 5.27 0.33 -18.34
C ALA A 108 6.20 1.27 -17.55
N GLN A 109 5.86 1.52 -16.28
CA GLN A 109 6.77 2.16 -15.32
C GLN A 109 7.77 1.11 -14.87
N LEU A 110 9.06 1.45 -14.83
CA LEU A 110 10.10 0.56 -14.30
C LEU A 110 10.22 0.76 -12.78
N ASP A 111 10.11 -0.33 -12.05
CA ASP A 111 10.46 -0.46 -10.64
C ASP A 111 11.66 -1.42 -10.58
N LEU A 112 12.84 -0.88 -10.28
CA LEU A 112 14.10 -1.60 -10.35
C LEU A 112 14.74 -1.67 -8.97
N SER A 113 15.11 -2.88 -8.54
CA SER A 113 15.90 -3.13 -7.34
C SER A 113 17.19 -3.86 -7.67
N LEU A 114 18.26 -3.49 -6.96
CA LEU A 114 19.54 -4.22 -6.95
C LEU A 114 19.77 -4.72 -5.52
N GLU A 115 19.82 -6.03 -5.36
CA GLU A 115 20.18 -6.71 -4.11
C GLU A 115 21.66 -7.08 -4.13
N VAL A 116 22.42 -6.49 -3.19
CA VAL A 116 23.84 -6.76 -3.00
C VAL A 116 24.00 -7.55 -1.70
N PRO A 117 24.58 -8.76 -1.71
CA PRO A 117 24.66 -9.62 -0.54
C PRO A 117 25.53 -9.02 0.57
N GLU A 118 25.37 -9.58 1.77
CA GLU A 118 26.22 -9.28 2.92
C GLU A 118 27.68 -9.60 2.61
N GLY A 119 28.59 -8.72 3.04
CA GLY A 119 30.02 -8.89 2.94
C GLY A 119 30.69 -9.05 4.30
N SER A 120 32.01 -9.26 4.31
CA SER A 120 32.78 -9.31 5.55
C SER A 120 32.76 -7.94 6.25
N GLY A 121 31.94 -7.85 7.32
CA GLY A 121 31.78 -6.63 8.11
C GLY A 121 30.89 -5.55 7.48
N SER A 122 30.07 -5.91 6.50
CA SER A 122 29.07 -5.01 5.90
C SER A 122 27.73 -5.72 5.74
N ALA A 123 26.64 -4.99 5.98
CA ALA A 123 25.27 -5.46 5.76
C ALA A 123 24.96 -5.71 4.28
N GLY A 124 23.95 -6.53 4.00
CA GLY A 124 23.32 -6.62 2.69
C GLY A 124 22.63 -5.30 2.32
N VAL A 125 22.50 -5.03 1.01
CA VAL A 125 21.89 -3.79 0.52
C VAL A 125 20.87 -4.11 -0.56
N THR A 126 19.70 -3.48 -0.48
CA THR A 126 18.74 -3.37 -1.59
C THR A 126 18.64 -1.89 -1.95
N LEU A 127 18.87 -1.53 -3.20
CA LEU A 127 18.82 -0.14 -3.64
C LEU A 127 18.24 -0.01 -5.05
N ASP A 128 17.73 1.19 -5.38
CA ASP A 128 17.43 1.56 -6.77
C ASP A 128 18.72 2.05 -7.44
N PRO A 129 19.29 1.29 -8.37
CA PRO A 129 20.54 1.67 -9.02
C PRO A 129 20.40 2.90 -9.94
N GLN A 130 19.20 3.38 -10.21
CA GLN A 130 18.95 4.60 -10.99
C GLN A 130 19.27 5.86 -10.18
N VAL A 131 19.20 5.79 -8.85
CA VAL A 131 19.50 6.90 -7.95
C VAL A 131 20.99 6.85 -7.55
N ALA A 132 21.80 7.72 -8.18
CA ALA A 132 23.27 7.70 -7.99
C ALA A 132 23.70 7.95 -6.54
N ASP A 133 23.04 8.91 -5.87
CA ASP A 133 23.38 9.33 -4.51
C ASP A 133 23.09 8.22 -3.48
N ASP A 134 22.15 7.31 -3.77
CA ASP A 134 21.83 6.19 -2.89
C ASP A 134 22.94 5.13 -2.83
N VAL A 135 23.80 5.03 -3.84
CA VAL A 135 24.95 4.09 -3.82
C VAL A 135 25.97 4.49 -2.78
N ASP A 136 26.32 5.77 -2.73
CA ASP A 136 27.28 6.29 -1.72
C ASP A 136 26.69 6.21 -0.30
N LEU A 137 25.39 6.49 -0.18
CA LEU A 137 24.66 6.38 1.07
C LEU A 137 24.59 4.91 1.54
N ALA A 138 24.30 3.98 0.64
CA ALA A 138 24.29 2.55 0.90
C ALA A 138 25.66 2.06 1.40
N ASP A 139 26.75 2.51 0.77
CA ASP A 139 28.11 2.13 1.17
C ASP A 139 28.46 2.64 2.57
N ALA A 140 28.01 3.83 2.95
CA ALA A 140 28.18 4.37 4.29
C ALA A 140 27.33 3.59 5.31
N TRP A 141 26.06 3.34 5.03
CA TRP A 141 25.13 2.74 5.98
C TRP A 141 25.41 1.27 6.24
N ARG A 142 25.75 0.48 5.20
CA ARG A 142 26.03 -0.95 5.36
C ARG A 142 27.25 -1.27 6.23
N ARG A 143 28.14 -0.28 6.45
CA ARG A 143 29.33 -0.42 7.33
C ARG A 143 29.02 -0.15 8.79
N ILE A 144 27.82 0.30 9.12
CA ILE A 144 27.38 0.50 10.49
C ILE A 144 27.19 -0.88 11.14
N PRO A 145 27.85 -1.17 12.29
CA PRO A 145 27.84 -2.51 12.88
C PRO A 145 26.45 -3.02 13.24
N ASP A 146 25.50 -2.10 13.53
CA ASP A 146 24.14 -2.45 13.93
C ASP A 146 23.24 -2.81 12.74
N ALA A 147 23.64 -2.51 11.52
CA ALA A 147 22.87 -2.83 10.34
C ALA A 147 22.97 -4.32 9.97
N ALA A 148 21.84 -5.01 9.87
CA ALA A 148 21.72 -6.34 9.27
C ALA A 148 21.48 -6.22 7.77
N SER A 149 20.56 -5.32 7.34
CA SER A 149 20.34 -4.96 5.95
C SER A 149 19.98 -3.48 5.80
N VAL A 150 20.27 -2.94 4.62
CA VAL A 150 20.00 -1.54 4.22
C VAL A 150 19.11 -1.55 3.00
N HIS A 151 18.04 -0.76 3.03
CA HIS A 151 17.11 -0.62 1.91
C HIS A 151 16.99 0.85 1.51
N LEU A 152 17.29 1.13 0.23
CA LEU A 152 17.26 2.46 -0.39
C LEU A 152 16.54 2.32 -1.73
N ALA A 153 15.22 2.16 -1.68
CA ALA A 153 14.40 1.94 -2.87
C ALA A 153 13.24 2.95 -2.91
N SER A 154 12.47 2.92 -3.98
CA SER A 154 11.31 3.80 -4.22
C SER A 154 10.28 3.85 -3.09
N GLY A 155 10.28 2.86 -2.18
CA GLY A 155 9.41 2.81 -0.99
C GLY A 155 9.92 3.53 0.25
N GLY A 156 11.14 4.08 0.24
CA GLY A 156 11.75 4.75 1.38
C GLY A 156 13.15 4.25 1.74
N ARG A 157 13.68 4.80 2.83
CA ARG A 157 15.02 4.49 3.35
C ARG A 157 14.89 3.84 4.71
N TRP A 158 15.22 2.55 4.81
CA TRP A 158 15.17 1.84 6.10
C TRP A 158 16.35 0.90 6.28
N VAL A 159 16.63 0.63 7.54
CA VAL A 159 17.69 -0.28 7.97
C VAL A 159 17.10 -1.29 8.92
N VAL A 160 17.28 -2.57 8.63
CA VAL A 160 16.97 -3.64 9.56
C VAL A 160 18.13 -3.77 10.52
N LEU A 161 17.84 -3.69 11.81
CA LEU A 161 18.85 -3.80 12.86
C LEU A 161 19.25 -5.27 13.10
N ARG A 162 20.50 -5.48 13.50
CA ARG A 162 20.96 -6.80 13.94
C ARG A 162 20.30 -7.17 15.27
N GLU A 163 20.13 -8.46 15.49
CA GLU A 163 19.67 -8.99 16.78
C GLU A 163 20.53 -8.45 17.93
N GLY A 164 19.88 -7.88 18.92
CA GLY A 164 20.50 -7.29 20.10
C GLY A 164 21.02 -5.85 19.93
N ALA A 165 20.93 -5.25 18.75
CA ALA A 165 21.16 -3.81 18.58
C ALA A 165 19.98 -3.02 19.14
N THR A 166 20.26 -1.86 19.76
CA THR A 166 19.23 -0.94 20.23
C THR A 166 19.01 0.19 19.22
N VAL A 167 17.77 0.73 19.18
CA VAL A 167 17.47 1.85 18.29
C VAL A 167 18.25 3.11 18.69
N ALA A 168 18.42 3.34 20.00
CA ALA A 168 19.18 4.50 20.50
C ALA A 168 20.65 4.46 20.05
N GLU A 169 21.35 3.33 20.20
CA GLU A 169 22.74 3.19 19.78
C GLU A 169 22.89 3.29 18.25
N ALA A 170 21.97 2.66 17.51
CA ALA A 170 21.94 2.74 16.06
C ALA A 170 21.71 4.18 15.59
N ALA A 171 20.71 4.89 16.15
CA ALA A 171 20.43 6.28 15.84
C ALA A 171 21.65 7.18 16.01
N ASP A 172 22.41 7.03 17.10
CA ASP A 172 23.62 7.80 17.36
C ASP A 172 24.71 7.60 16.28
N ARG A 173 24.76 6.40 15.68
CA ARG A 173 25.71 6.09 14.59
C ARG A 173 25.22 6.56 13.22
N PHE A 174 23.91 6.56 13.00
CA PHE A 174 23.32 7.02 11.74
C PHE A 174 23.26 8.55 11.63
N ARG A 175 22.93 9.27 12.70
CA ARG A 175 22.74 10.73 12.70
C ARG A 175 23.86 11.53 12.02
N PRO A 176 25.18 11.25 12.27
CA PRO A 176 26.24 12.03 11.65
C PRO A 176 26.28 11.97 10.11
N ILE A 177 25.62 10.98 9.51
CA ILE A 177 25.65 10.73 8.06
C ILE A 177 24.30 10.94 7.40
N LEU A 178 23.25 11.28 8.16
CA LEU A 178 21.90 11.50 7.60
C LEU A 178 21.77 12.86 6.88
N GLY A 179 22.56 13.89 7.26
CA GLY A 179 22.33 15.24 6.83
C GLY A 179 20.89 15.68 7.17
N ASP A 180 20.16 16.21 6.19
CA ASP A 180 18.75 16.59 6.33
C ASP A 180 17.81 15.38 6.05
N GLY A 181 18.34 14.18 5.89
CA GLY A 181 17.59 13.00 5.52
C GLY A 181 16.91 12.30 6.71
N LEU A 182 16.11 11.30 6.36
CA LEU A 182 15.42 10.39 7.26
C LEU A 182 15.88 8.96 7.01
N VAL A 183 16.06 8.17 8.07
CA VAL A 183 16.16 6.71 8.03
C VAL A 183 15.12 6.11 8.96
N VAL A 184 14.51 5.00 8.55
CA VAL A 184 13.69 4.18 9.44
C VAL A 184 14.56 3.04 9.95
N LEU A 185 14.78 2.97 11.26
CA LEU A 185 15.44 1.87 11.95
C LEU A 185 14.38 0.86 12.39
N GLN A 186 14.52 -0.40 12.02
CA GLN A 186 13.50 -1.39 12.31
C GLN A 186 14.09 -2.75 12.73
N ASP A 187 13.34 -3.45 13.56
CA ASP A 187 13.48 -4.87 13.86
C ASP A 187 12.10 -5.56 13.82
N GLU A 188 11.91 -6.68 14.49
CA GLU A 188 10.62 -7.41 14.52
C GLU A 188 9.51 -6.64 15.24
N ILE A 189 9.84 -5.77 16.19
CA ILE A 189 8.89 -5.06 17.07
C ILE A 189 8.91 -3.57 16.82
N VAL A 190 10.07 -3.01 16.46
CA VAL A 190 10.31 -1.57 16.39
C VAL A 190 10.41 -1.10 14.94
N SER A 191 9.79 0.04 14.64
CA SER A 191 9.99 0.78 13.40
C SER A 191 10.02 2.26 13.71
N VAL A 192 11.22 2.87 13.74
CA VAL A 192 11.44 4.24 14.21
C VAL A 192 12.10 5.08 13.14
N GLY A 193 11.44 6.15 12.73
CA GLY A 193 12.03 7.17 11.89
C GLY A 193 13.00 8.05 12.67
N VAL A 194 14.22 8.20 12.16
CA VAL A 194 15.31 8.96 12.77
C VAL A 194 15.81 10.02 11.80
N THR A 195 15.89 11.27 12.27
CA THR A 195 16.54 12.39 11.58
C THR A 195 17.81 12.81 12.32
N ALA A 196 18.50 13.82 11.85
CA ALA A 196 19.68 14.37 12.53
C ALA A 196 19.39 14.80 13.98
N THR A 197 18.16 15.24 14.28
CA THR A 197 17.78 15.82 15.57
C THR A 197 16.68 15.09 16.33
N ALA A 198 15.84 14.31 15.66
CA ALA A 198 14.66 13.67 16.25
C ALA A 198 14.57 12.17 15.90
N PRO A 199 13.96 11.34 16.77
CA PRO A 199 13.56 11.62 18.16
C PRO A 199 14.77 11.90 19.08
N GLY A 200 14.54 12.59 20.21
CA GLY A 200 15.61 12.83 21.20
C GLY A 200 16.10 11.53 21.87
N PRO A 201 17.31 11.54 22.51
CA PRO A 201 17.89 10.33 23.10
C PRO A 201 17.04 9.73 24.23
N GLY A 202 16.34 10.55 25.03
CA GLY A 202 15.44 10.07 26.07
C GLY A 202 14.25 9.29 25.50
N LEU A 203 13.65 9.79 24.40
CA LEU A 203 12.56 9.09 23.74
C LEU A 203 13.05 7.79 23.06
N LEU A 204 14.23 7.80 22.42
CA LEU A 204 14.81 6.57 21.87
C LEU A 204 15.08 5.51 22.95
N SER A 205 15.65 5.93 24.09
CA SER A 205 15.86 5.01 25.23
C SER A 205 14.55 4.47 25.80
N ALA A 206 13.49 5.28 25.82
CA ALA A 206 12.17 4.83 26.25
C ALA A 206 11.58 3.81 25.25
N ILE A 207 11.76 4.03 23.94
CA ILE A 207 11.35 3.09 22.89
C ILE A 207 12.04 1.75 23.06
N ASP A 208 13.37 1.71 23.25
CA ASP A 208 14.11 0.48 23.51
C ASP A 208 13.63 -0.26 24.78
N ALA A 209 13.36 0.50 25.85
CA ALA A 209 12.84 -0.07 27.10
C ALA A 209 11.40 -0.62 26.94
N LEU A 210 10.57 0.02 26.12
CA LEU A 210 9.23 -0.44 25.81
C LEU A 210 9.26 -1.69 24.92
N ALA A 211 10.10 -1.71 23.90
CA ALA A 211 10.27 -2.88 23.03
C ALA A 211 10.74 -4.13 23.79
N ALA A 212 11.57 -3.95 24.82
CA ALA A 212 12.03 -5.05 25.68
C ALA A 212 10.96 -5.49 26.72
N ARG A 213 9.83 -4.77 26.84
CA ARG A 213 8.80 -5.08 27.84
C ARG A 213 7.88 -6.21 27.35
N ALA A 214 7.63 -7.18 28.24
CA ALA A 214 6.67 -8.24 27.96
C ALA A 214 5.27 -7.63 27.68
N GLY A 215 4.58 -8.13 26.67
CA GLY A 215 3.25 -7.67 26.25
C GLY A 215 3.26 -6.48 25.27
N VAL A 216 4.41 -5.90 24.93
CA VAL A 216 4.54 -4.96 23.81
C VAL A 216 4.76 -5.78 22.54
N THR A 217 3.94 -5.54 21.53
CA THR A 217 3.95 -6.26 20.23
C THR A 217 4.37 -5.39 19.06
N GLY A 218 4.35 -4.06 19.22
CA GLY A 218 4.78 -3.11 18.19
C GLY A 218 5.09 -1.74 18.77
N VAL A 219 6.15 -1.09 18.26
CA VAL A 219 6.49 0.31 18.52
C VAL A 219 6.83 0.99 17.21
N TYR A 220 6.04 2.00 16.85
CA TYR A 220 6.17 2.72 15.59
C TYR A 220 6.37 4.20 15.87
N SER A 221 7.36 4.82 15.23
CA SER A 221 7.59 6.27 15.38
C SER A 221 7.82 6.95 14.04
N THR A 222 7.15 8.09 13.87
CA THR A 222 7.35 9.00 12.74
C THR A 222 7.93 10.32 13.25
N PRO A 223 9.02 10.85 12.67
CA PRO A 223 9.73 12.00 13.24
C PRO A 223 9.12 13.38 12.94
N GLY A 224 8.03 13.46 12.18
CA GLY A 224 7.35 14.72 11.89
C GLY A 224 7.71 15.32 10.53
N PRO A 225 7.87 16.62 10.30
CA PRO A 225 7.11 17.45 9.37
C PRO A 225 6.90 16.90 7.94
N ASP A 226 7.83 16.14 7.40
CA ASP A 226 7.68 15.56 6.04
C ASP A 226 6.76 14.34 6.02
N MET A 227 6.54 13.70 7.19
CA MET A 227 5.67 12.55 7.38
C MET A 227 4.38 12.92 8.14
N GLY A 228 4.11 14.22 8.32
CA GLY A 228 3.04 14.74 9.16
C GLY A 228 3.51 15.08 10.59
N ARG A 229 2.66 14.84 11.58
CA ARG A 229 2.96 15.13 13.00
C ARG A 229 3.93 14.08 13.56
N ALA A 230 4.94 14.51 14.34
CA ALA A 230 5.78 13.58 15.09
C ALA A 230 4.92 12.73 16.03
N ALA A 231 5.01 11.42 15.92
CA ALA A 231 4.15 10.50 16.66
C ALA A 231 4.88 9.20 17.03
N VAL A 232 4.49 8.62 18.17
CA VAL A 232 4.83 7.27 18.59
C VAL A 232 3.55 6.48 18.82
N THR A 233 3.44 5.31 18.20
CA THR A 233 2.36 4.36 18.46
C THR A 233 2.94 3.12 19.12
N VAL A 234 2.35 2.68 20.23
CA VAL A 234 2.73 1.44 20.92
C VAL A 234 1.54 0.51 20.98
N GLU A 235 1.75 -0.73 20.56
CA GLU A 235 0.78 -1.81 20.63
C GLU A 235 1.09 -2.73 21.82
N THR A 236 0.15 -2.84 22.77
CA THR A 236 0.37 -3.56 24.03
C THR A 236 -0.94 -3.90 24.73
N ASP A 237 -0.93 -4.97 25.52
CA ASP A 237 -2.06 -5.27 26.43
C ASP A 237 -2.07 -4.36 27.69
N ASP A 238 -0.93 -3.75 28.03
CA ASP A 238 -0.73 -2.89 29.21
C ASP A 238 -0.84 -1.39 28.85
N VAL A 239 -1.97 -0.94 28.32
CA VAL A 239 -2.14 0.38 27.71
C VAL A 239 -1.83 1.53 28.66
N GLU A 240 -2.46 1.60 29.86
CA GLU A 240 -2.30 2.72 30.80
C GLU A 240 -0.88 2.80 31.40
N PRO A 241 -0.23 1.69 31.82
CA PRO A 241 1.14 1.73 32.33
C PRO A 241 2.16 2.17 31.26
N VAL A 242 1.97 1.78 29.99
CA VAL A 242 2.84 2.19 28.88
C VAL A 242 2.63 3.66 28.53
N ALA A 243 1.38 4.13 28.50
CA ALA A 243 1.08 5.54 28.31
C ALA A 243 1.70 6.43 29.41
N ALA A 244 1.68 5.97 30.67
CA ALA A 244 2.33 6.68 31.76
C ALA A 244 3.85 6.77 31.61
N VAL A 245 4.49 5.75 31.04
CA VAL A 245 5.94 5.80 30.73
C VAL A 245 6.22 6.89 29.69
N LEU A 246 5.48 6.93 28.58
CA LEU A 246 5.67 7.94 27.55
C LEU A 246 5.36 9.35 28.05
N ALA A 247 4.33 9.53 28.85
CA ALA A 247 4.00 10.80 29.49
C ALA A 247 5.09 11.32 30.43
N ALA A 248 5.89 10.42 31.05
CA ALA A 248 7.00 10.76 31.93
C ALA A 248 8.37 10.83 31.20
N THR A 249 8.44 10.46 29.92
CA THR A 249 9.67 10.43 29.13
C THR A 249 10.07 11.86 28.74
N VAL A 250 11.35 12.19 28.87
CA VAL A 250 11.88 13.50 28.40
C VAL A 250 12.00 13.49 26.89
N ASP A 251 11.47 14.52 26.23
CA ASP A 251 11.63 14.77 24.79
C ASP A 251 12.60 15.93 24.60
N GLU A 252 13.91 15.63 24.69
CA GLU A 252 14.96 16.66 24.65
C GLU A 252 14.95 17.46 23.36
N ALA A 253 14.57 16.83 22.25
CA ALA A 253 14.49 17.50 20.95
C ALA A 253 13.38 18.57 20.95
N ALA A 254 12.22 18.26 21.53
CA ALA A 254 11.13 19.21 21.66
C ALA A 254 11.42 20.27 22.73
N ASP A 255 12.01 19.88 23.88
CA ASP A 255 12.35 20.81 24.97
C ASP A 255 13.44 21.80 24.55
N ALA A 256 14.34 21.40 23.65
CA ALA A 256 15.34 22.28 23.05
C ALA A 256 14.79 23.13 21.87
N GLY A 257 13.56 22.92 21.45
CA GLY A 257 12.96 23.59 20.28
C GLY A 257 13.59 23.17 18.94
N SER A 258 14.29 22.05 18.88
CA SER A 258 14.92 21.51 17.67
C SER A 258 14.00 20.57 16.86
N ALA A 259 12.89 20.13 17.46
CA ALA A 259 11.85 19.34 16.82
C ALA A 259 10.48 19.67 17.44
N PRO A 260 9.37 19.40 16.75
CA PRO A 260 8.04 19.50 17.33
C PRO A 260 7.86 18.42 18.42
N ARG A 261 7.04 18.73 19.44
CA ARG A 261 6.72 17.76 20.48
C ARG A 261 6.02 16.53 19.90
N THR A 262 6.45 15.36 20.34
CA THR A 262 5.97 14.08 19.84
C THR A 262 4.63 13.71 20.49
N ALA A 263 3.60 13.46 19.69
CA ALA A 263 2.36 12.84 20.15
C ALA A 263 2.58 11.35 20.41
N PHE A 264 1.76 10.73 21.26
CA PHE A 264 1.73 9.28 21.35
C PHE A 264 0.32 8.72 21.35
N THR A 265 0.21 7.50 20.86
CA THR A 265 -0.96 6.63 20.96
C THR A 265 -0.51 5.29 21.51
N VAL A 266 -1.08 4.84 22.60
CA VAL A 266 -0.90 3.49 23.14
C VAL A 266 -2.21 2.77 23.02
N ARG A 267 -2.23 1.63 22.36
CA ARG A 267 -3.45 0.87 22.09
C ARG A 267 -3.24 -0.63 22.26
N THR A 268 -4.33 -1.35 22.45
CA THR A 268 -4.31 -2.82 22.35
C THR A 268 -3.92 -3.23 20.92
N ALA A 269 -3.11 -4.29 20.81
CA ALA A 269 -2.78 -4.86 19.50
C ALA A 269 -4.06 -5.25 18.77
N TYR A 270 -4.14 -4.98 17.47
CA TYR A 270 -5.28 -5.39 16.67
C TYR A 270 -5.42 -6.91 16.70
N ALA A 271 -6.52 -7.40 17.28
CA ALA A 271 -6.88 -8.79 17.08
C ALA A 271 -7.19 -9.01 15.60
N SER A 272 -6.68 -10.11 15.03
CA SER A 272 -6.85 -10.44 13.61
C SER A 272 -8.31 -10.66 13.17
N ASP A 273 -9.24 -10.64 14.10
CA ASP A 273 -10.66 -10.97 13.88
C ASP A 273 -11.60 -9.76 13.85
N TRP A 274 -11.13 -8.52 13.85
CA TRP A 274 -11.93 -7.28 13.71
C TRP A 274 -13.22 -7.20 14.55
N THR A 275 -13.37 -8.05 15.57
CA THR A 275 -14.59 -8.23 16.36
C THR A 275 -14.45 -7.91 17.83
N SER A 276 -13.27 -7.44 18.29
CA SER A 276 -13.09 -7.16 19.71
C SER A 276 -13.61 -5.76 20.05
N ASP A 277 -14.69 -5.72 20.83
CA ASP A 277 -15.21 -4.51 21.49
C ASP A 277 -14.25 -3.97 22.61
N ASP A 278 -13.08 -4.60 22.77
CA ASP A 278 -12.11 -4.33 23.85
C ASP A 278 -10.93 -3.44 23.38
N GLU A 279 -11.08 -2.67 22.31
CA GLU A 279 -10.06 -1.70 21.91
C GLU A 279 -9.90 -0.61 22.98
N ARG A 280 -8.77 -0.66 23.69
CA ARG A 280 -8.37 0.41 24.61
C ARG A 280 -7.31 1.26 23.92
N GLU A 281 -7.50 2.55 24.00
CA GLU A 281 -6.56 3.53 23.46
C GLU A 281 -6.36 4.67 24.44
N VAL A 282 -5.10 5.06 24.63
CA VAL A 282 -4.69 6.25 25.38
C VAL A 282 -3.79 7.10 24.51
N THR A 283 -4.17 8.35 24.34
CA THR A 283 -3.38 9.35 23.59
C THR A 283 -2.82 10.41 24.51
N GLY A 284 -1.71 11.02 24.09
CA GLY A 284 -1.07 12.08 24.86
C GLY A 284 0.15 12.67 24.16
N TRP A 285 0.97 13.35 24.95
CA TRP A 285 2.18 14.02 24.49
C TRP A 285 3.40 13.51 25.30
N VAL A 286 4.46 13.16 24.62
CA VAL A 286 5.72 12.73 25.30
C VAL A 286 6.20 13.86 26.22
N GLY A 287 6.46 13.52 27.47
CA GLY A 287 6.94 14.45 28.50
C GLY A 287 5.86 15.36 29.08
N LEU A 288 4.59 15.15 28.78
CA LEU A 288 3.48 15.90 29.38
C LEU A 288 2.52 14.96 30.15
N PRO A 289 1.90 15.46 31.23
CA PRO A 289 0.91 14.65 31.96
C PRO A 289 -0.22 14.16 31.04
N LEU A 290 -0.75 12.97 31.33
CA LEU A 290 -1.91 12.42 30.61
C LEU A 290 -3.09 13.40 30.68
N GLY A 291 -3.75 13.62 29.53
CA GLY A 291 -4.83 14.59 29.40
C GLY A 291 -4.37 16.05 29.25
N ALA A 292 -3.07 16.30 29.14
CA ALA A 292 -2.59 17.64 28.78
C ALA A 292 -3.15 18.08 27.42
N PRO A 293 -3.55 19.36 27.27
CA PRO A 293 -4.04 19.88 26.01
C PRO A 293 -2.92 19.86 24.94
N GLU A 294 -3.33 19.93 23.69
CA GLU A 294 -2.39 20.06 22.55
C GLU A 294 -1.47 21.27 22.75
N PRO A 295 -0.14 21.08 22.61
CA PRO A 295 0.82 22.19 22.68
C PRO A 295 0.52 23.24 21.60
N ALA A 296 0.52 24.50 21.99
CA ALA A 296 0.14 25.61 21.09
C ALA A 296 1.21 25.93 20.03
N ASP A 297 2.42 25.44 20.22
CA ASP A 297 3.62 25.68 19.40
C ASP A 297 3.87 24.58 18.34
N LEU A 298 2.91 23.68 18.16
CA LEU A 298 3.03 22.66 17.12
C LEU A 298 3.01 23.30 15.73
N PRO A 299 3.94 22.92 14.85
CA PRO A 299 3.84 23.31 13.45
C PRO A 299 2.51 22.79 12.90
N GLN A 300 1.74 23.69 12.31
CA GLN A 300 0.53 23.28 11.58
C GLN A 300 0.98 22.33 10.47
N PRO A 301 0.25 21.24 10.22
CA PRO A 301 0.51 20.40 9.06
C PRO A 301 0.57 21.32 7.84
N VAL A 302 1.72 21.40 7.19
CA VAL A 302 1.79 22.03 5.87
C VAL A 302 0.98 21.08 5.00
N GLU A 303 -0.27 21.47 4.70
CA GLU A 303 -1.07 20.78 3.71
C GLU A 303 -0.19 20.72 2.45
N PRO A 304 0.22 19.52 1.99
CA PRO A 304 1.10 19.45 0.84
C PRO A 304 0.38 20.21 -0.27
N GLU A 305 1.01 21.30 -0.72
CA GLU A 305 0.50 22.04 -1.86
C GLU A 305 0.36 21.02 -2.97
N ALA A 306 -0.89 20.66 -3.28
CA ALA A 306 -1.16 19.64 -4.29
C ALA A 306 -0.33 20.04 -5.52
N PRO A 307 0.53 19.15 -6.05
CA PRO A 307 1.37 19.51 -7.19
C PRO A 307 0.47 20.19 -8.20
N ALA A 308 0.80 21.46 -8.52
CA ALA A 308 -0.01 22.24 -9.44
C ALA A 308 -0.14 21.40 -10.70
N ASP A 309 -1.33 20.85 -10.91
CA ASP A 309 -1.60 20.10 -12.12
C ASP A 309 -1.18 20.98 -13.29
N PRO A 310 -0.40 20.44 -14.24
CA PRO A 310 -0.04 21.20 -15.43
C PRO A 310 -1.37 21.74 -16.00
N PRO A 311 -1.43 23.04 -16.36
CA PRO A 311 -2.68 23.66 -16.80
C PRO A 311 -3.28 22.79 -17.91
N VAL A 312 -4.29 22.03 -17.55
CA VAL A 312 -5.10 21.28 -18.51
C VAL A 312 -5.69 22.33 -19.42
N PRO A 313 -5.50 22.26 -20.74
CA PRO A 313 -6.14 23.21 -21.66
C PRO A 313 -7.61 23.23 -21.33
N GLU A 314 -8.11 24.38 -20.92
CA GLU A 314 -9.50 24.55 -20.52
C GLU A 314 -10.36 24.28 -21.75
N ALA A 315 -10.91 23.05 -21.83
CA ALA A 315 -11.91 22.73 -22.82
C ALA A 315 -13.09 23.69 -22.58
N PRO A 316 -13.69 24.28 -23.62
CA PRO A 316 -14.81 25.19 -23.44
C PRO A 316 -15.88 24.48 -22.61
N PRO A 317 -16.47 25.17 -21.60
CA PRO A 317 -17.44 24.56 -20.71
C PRO A 317 -18.61 24.01 -21.54
N VAL A 318 -18.72 22.69 -21.57
CA VAL A 318 -19.92 22.05 -22.09
C VAL A 318 -20.98 22.29 -21.03
N LEU A 319 -21.96 23.17 -21.34
CA LEU A 319 -23.13 23.38 -20.49
C LEU A 319 -23.97 22.10 -20.52
N VAL A 320 -23.63 21.15 -19.68
CA VAL A 320 -24.39 19.92 -19.50
C VAL A 320 -25.48 20.20 -18.48
N ASP A 321 -26.72 19.93 -18.86
CA ASP A 321 -27.88 20.10 -17.99
C ASP A 321 -27.84 19.02 -16.88
N VAL A 322 -27.57 19.45 -15.65
CA VAL A 322 -27.52 18.56 -14.48
C VAL A 322 -28.86 17.83 -14.29
N ALA A 323 -30.00 18.46 -14.61
CA ALA A 323 -31.29 17.81 -14.54
C ALA A 323 -31.42 16.67 -15.57
N ALA A 324 -30.81 16.82 -16.75
CA ALA A 324 -30.74 15.75 -17.74
C ALA A 324 -29.84 14.57 -17.24
N GLN A 325 -28.75 14.87 -16.53
CA GLN A 325 -27.91 13.82 -15.92
C GLN A 325 -28.65 13.08 -14.81
N GLU A 326 -29.38 13.78 -13.92
CA GLU A 326 -30.22 13.14 -12.90
C GLU A 326 -31.26 12.21 -13.55
N ALA A 327 -31.91 12.67 -14.61
CA ALA A 327 -32.85 11.85 -15.34
C ALA A 327 -32.17 10.61 -15.96
N GLY A 328 -30.98 10.76 -16.53
CA GLY A 328 -30.19 9.66 -17.09
C GLY A 328 -29.78 8.62 -16.01
N VAL A 329 -29.25 9.07 -14.87
CA VAL A 329 -28.89 8.20 -13.75
C VAL A 329 -30.11 7.48 -13.20
N ARG A 330 -31.25 8.18 -13.05
CA ARG A 330 -32.52 7.58 -12.60
C ARG A 330 -32.99 6.51 -13.58
N ALA A 331 -33.04 6.81 -14.88
CA ALA A 331 -33.47 5.88 -15.92
C ALA A 331 -32.60 4.63 -15.97
N PHE A 332 -31.27 4.78 -15.76
CA PHE A 332 -30.31 3.65 -15.66
C PHE A 332 -30.65 2.73 -14.50
N LEU A 333 -30.91 3.28 -13.32
CA LEU A 333 -31.29 2.51 -12.13
C LEU A 333 -32.66 1.86 -12.27
N GLU A 334 -33.65 2.56 -12.85
CA GLU A 334 -34.99 2.02 -13.15
C GLU A 334 -34.90 0.85 -14.15
N SER A 335 -33.96 0.92 -15.12
CA SER A 335 -33.68 -0.21 -16.02
C SER A 335 -33.19 -1.44 -15.25
N ALA A 336 -32.30 -1.28 -14.29
CA ALA A 336 -31.84 -2.40 -13.43
C ALA A 336 -32.99 -2.98 -12.60
N VAL A 337 -33.88 -2.15 -12.07
CA VAL A 337 -35.11 -2.58 -11.38
C VAL A 337 -35.99 -3.40 -12.31
N ALA A 338 -36.21 -2.93 -13.53
CA ALA A 338 -37.05 -3.62 -14.53
C ALA A 338 -36.45 -4.99 -14.91
N ILE A 339 -35.12 -5.07 -15.08
CA ILE A 339 -34.39 -6.32 -15.38
C ILE A 339 -34.52 -7.32 -14.23
N SER A 340 -34.45 -6.86 -12.98
CA SER A 340 -34.60 -7.74 -11.81
C SER A 340 -35.99 -8.35 -11.68
N GLY A 341 -37.00 -7.72 -12.25
CA GLY A 341 -38.41 -8.08 -12.09
C GLY A 341 -38.96 -7.82 -10.67
N VAL A 342 -38.20 -7.20 -9.78
CA VAL A 342 -38.57 -6.90 -8.38
C VAL A 342 -38.80 -5.40 -8.23
N PRO A 343 -40.00 -4.95 -7.80
CA PRO A 343 -40.28 -3.53 -7.64
C PRO A 343 -39.35 -2.88 -6.60
N ALA A 344 -38.73 -1.76 -6.97
CA ALA A 344 -37.91 -0.93 -6.09
C ALA A 344 -37.96 0.53 -6.56
N GLU A 345 -37.70 1.48 -5.67
CA GLU A 345 -37.68 2.92 -6.00
C GLU A 345 -36.23 3.39 -6.15
N ALA A 346 -35.91 3.90 -7.36
CA ALA A 346 -34.63 4.51 -7.65
C ALA A 346 -34.62 6.00 -7.28
N THR A 347 -33.55 6.45 -6.63
CA THR A 347 -33.35 7.87 -6.33
C THR A 347 -32.14 8.39 -7.09
N ALA A 348 -32.20 9.64 -7.56
CA ALA A 348 -31.07 10.35 -8.15
C ALA A 348 -31.14 11.82 -7.72
N GLU A 349 -29.97 12.41 -7.43
CA GLU A 349 -29.82 13.79 -6.99
C GLU A 349 -28.50 14.39 -7.48
N ALA A 350 -28.46 15.71 -7.60
CA ALA A 350 -27.22 16.44 -7.90
C ALA A 350 -26.37 16.56 -6.65
N THR A 351 -25.07 16.28 -6.78
CA THR A 351 -24.07 16.39 -5.71
C THR A 351 -22.83 17.09 -6.23
N THR A 352 -22.00 17.62 -5.30
CA THR A 352 -20.67 18.13 -5.64
C THR A 352 -19.76 16.94 -6.00
N CYS A 353 -18.89 17.12 -6.99
CA CYS A 353 -17.93 16.07 -7.37
C CYS A 353 -16.98 15.69 -6.24
N ALA A 354 -16.64 14.41 -6.16
CA ALA A 354 -15.78 13.86 -5.11
C ALA A 354 -14.31 14.36 -5.18
N ASP A 355 -13.90 14.96 -6.30
CA ASP A 355 -12.56 15.52 -6.50
C ASP A 355 -12.32 16.87 -5.81
N GLY A 356 -13.30 17.36 -5.03
CA GLY A 356 -13.23 18.66 -4.34
C GLY A 356 -13.39 19.87 -5.26
N SER A 357 -13.64 19.67 -6.57
CA SER A 357 -13.91 20.75 -7.49
C SER A 357 -15.31 21.37 -7.23
N ALA A 358 -15.53 22.60 -7.67
CA ALA A 358 -16.86 23.23 -7.67
C ALA A 358 -17.81 22.67 -8.76
N ALA A 359 -17.43 21.55 -9.38
CA ALA A 359 -18.22 20.86 -10.39
C ALA A 359 -19.36 20.06 -9.75
N THR A 360 -20.39 19.78 -10.52
CA THR A 360 -21.58 19.04 -10.10
C THR A 360 -21.69 17.75 -10.89
N GLN A 361 -22.18 16.69 -10.25
CA GLN A 361 -22.51 15.41 -10.88
C GLN A 361 -23.86 14.94 -10.37
N ALA A 362 -24.53 14.06 -11.11
CA ALA A 362 -25.69 13.33 -10.61
C ALA A 362 -25.25 12.01 -9.99
N THR A 363 -25.71 11.71 -8.79
CA THR A 363 -25.54 10.41 -8.14
C THR A 363 -26.90 9.79 -7.88
N GLY A 364 -26.96 8.47 -7.97
CA GLY A 364 -28.20 7.76 -7.72
C GLY A 364 -27.96 6.39 -7.08
N ARG A 365 -29.01 5.87 -6.44
CA ARG A 365 -28.98 4.56 -5.81
C ARG A 365 -30.34 3.88 -5.82
N VAL A 366 -30.31 2.55 -5.76
CA VAL A 366 -31.48 1.72 -5.55
C VAL A 366 -31.10 0.48 -4.73
N LEU A 367 -31.98 0.07 -3.82
CA LEU A 367 -31.92 -1.24 -3.17
C LEU A 367 -33.07 -2.08 -3.71
N ILE A 368 -32.76 -3.16 -4.41
CA ILE A 368 -33.74 -4.09 -4.99
C ILE A 368 -33.89 -5.27 -4.01
N PRO A 369 -35.03 -5.41 -3.32
CA PRO A 369 -35.23 -6.42 -2.28
C PRO A 369 -35.51 -7.81 -2.88
N VAL A 370 -34.55 -8.38 -3.60
CA VAL A 370 -34.70 -9.64 -4.35
C VAL A 370 -35.12 -10.80 -3.47
N PHE A 371 -34.69 -10.84 -2.21
CA PHE A 371 -35.03 -11.92 -1.27
C PHE A 371 -36.46 -11.91 -0.79
N THR A 372 -37.27 -10.90 -1.17
CA THR A 372 -38.73 -10.92 -0.94
C THR A 372 -39.47 -11.86 -1.89
N VAL A 373 -38.85 -12.23 -3.04
CA VAL A 373 -39.50 -13.00 -4.11
C VAL A 373 -38.66 -14.19 -4.59
N MET A 374 -37.38 -14.27 -4.22
CA MET A 374 -36.48 -15.35 -4.61
C MET A 374 -35.44 -15.65 -3.51
N ASP A 375 -34.95 -16.89 -3.49
CA ASP A 375 -33.98 -17.36 -2.50
C ASP A 375 -32.54 -17.05 -2.89
N ASP A 376 -32.26 -16.71 -4.17
CA ASP A 376 -30.95 -16.45 -4.74
C ASP A 376 -30.93 -15.13 -5.53
N ALA A 377 -29.97 -14.28 -5.22
CA ALA A 377 -29.76 -12.99 -5.92
C ALA A 377 -28.87 -13.12 -7.17
N GLN A 378 -28.27 -14.30 -7.44
CA GLN A 378 -27.29 -14.43 -8.52
C GLN A 378 -27.91 -14.23 -9.91
N ALA A 379 -29.08 -14.82 -10.16
CA ALA A 379 -29.74 -14.70 -11.46
C ALA A 379 -30.09 -13.23 -11.83
N PRO A 380 -30.73 -12.42 -10.97
CA PRO A 380 -30.94 -11.01 -11.27
C PRO A 380 -29.63 -10.19 -11.29
N PHE A 381 -28.63 -10.54 -10.49
CA PHE A 381 -27.32 -9.91 -10.55
C PHE A 381 -26.67 -10.10 -11.93
N ASP A 382 -26.63 -11.35 -12.43
CA ASP A 382 -26.04 -11.68 -13.73
C ASP A 382 -26.82 -11.04 -14.89
N ALA A 383 -28.14 -10.97 -14.78
CA ALA A 383 -28.98 -10.34 -15.80
C ALA A 383 -28.72 -8.80 -15.88
N ILE A 384 -28.59 -8.13 -14.73
CA ILE A 384 -28.29 -6.69 -14.66
C ILE A 384 -26.88 -6.41 -15.21
N THR A 385 -25.87 -7.15 -14.74
CA THR A 385 -24.50 -6.93 -15.19
C THR A 385 -24.28 -7.31 -16.65
N GLY A 386 -24.98 -8.34 -17.15
CA GLY A 386 -25.01 -8.68 -18.56
C GLY A 386 -25.61 -7.55 -19.42
N ALA A 387 -26.73 -6.95 -19.00
CA ALA A 387 -27.33 -5.82 -19.69
C ALA A 387 -26.40 -4.57 -19.68
N TRP A 388 -25.64 -4.36 -18.61
CA TRP A 388 -24.63 -3.29 -18.57
C TRP A 388 -23.49 -3.55 -19.58
N ALA A 389 -23.00 -4.78 -19.65
CA ALA A 389 -22.00 -5.16 -20.64
C ALA A 389 -22.51 -4.96 -22.09
N ASP A 390 -23.75 -5.37 -22.38
CA ASP A 390 -24.39 -5.16 -23.68
C ASP A 390 -24.58 -3.67 -24.01
N ALA A 391 -24.79 -2.85 -22.99
CA ALA A 391 -24.86 -1.41 -23.10
C ALA A 391 -23.48 -0.72 -23.20
N GLY A 392 -22.37 -1.45 -23.21
CA GLY A 392 -21.02 -0.94 -23.39
C GLY A 392 -20.31 -0.51 -22.10
N PHE A 393 -20.85 -0.85 -20.92
CA PHE A 393 -20.08 -0.76 -19.67
C PHE A 393 -19.06 -1.89 -19.62
N VAL A 394 -17.89 -1.57 -19.07
CA VAL A 394 -16.83 -2.55 -18.83
C VAL A 394 -16.60 -2.72 -17.34
N PRO A 395 -16.36 -3.95 -16.84
CA PRO A 395 -15.97 -4.16 -15.46
C PRO A 395 -14.69 -3.38 -15.17
N SER A 396 -14.70 -2.53 -14.14
CA SER A 396 -13.56 -1.71 -13.75
C SER A 396 -12.91 -2.15 -12.43
N GLY A 397 -13.51 -3.12 -11.72
CA GLY A 397 -12.92 -3.69 -10.52
C GLY A 397 -13.93 -4.39 -9.61
N ARG A 398 -13.42 -4.99 -8.53
CA ARG A 398 -14.22 -5.59 -7.46
C ARG A 398 -13.55 -5.33 -6.11
N ALA A 399 -14.28 -4.77 -5.15
CA ALA A 399 -13.80 -4.56 -3.80
C ALA A 399 -14.93 -4.75 -2.79
N MET A 400 -14.64 -5.41 -1.65
CA MET A 400 -15.60 -5.63 -0.55
C MET A 400 -16.94 -6.23 -1.01
N GLY A 401 -16.90 -7.19 -1.97
CA GLY A 401 -18.11 -7.81 -2.52
C GLY A 401 -18.94 -6.90 -3.43
N ARG A 402 -18.42 -5.75 -3.88
CA ARG A 402 -19.04 -4.83 -4.82
C ARG A 402 -18.31 -4.89 -6.15
N ASP A 403 -19.06 -5.06 -7.23
CA ASP A 403 -18.56 -4.97 -8.60
C ASP A 403 -18.72 -3.54 -9.10
N PHE A 404 -17.64 -2.99 -9.68
CA PHE A 404 -17.60 -1.66 -10.27
C PHE A 404 -17.57 -1.76 -11.78
N TRP A 405 -18.28 -0.85 -12.44
CA TRP A 405 -18.42 -0.78 -13.88
C TRP A 405 -18.21 0.65 -14.33
N SER A 406 -17.49 0.85 -15.43
CA SER A 406 -17.29 2.17 -16.03
C SER A 406 -17.82 2.19 -17.44
N ALA A 407 -18.38 3.32 -17.83
CA ALA A 407 -18.79 3.54 -19.20
C ALA A 407 -17.56 3.66 -20.08
N GLY A 408 -17.55 2.99 -21.23
CA GLY A 408 -16.57 3.25 -22.28
C GLY A 408 -16.75 4.66 -22.87
N ASP A 409 -15.73 5.15 -23.57
CA ASP A 409 -15.76 6.44 -24.24
C ASP A 409 -16.98 6.54 -25.20
N GLY A 410 -17.78 7.60 -25.05
CA GLY A 410 -18.83 7.97 -26.01
C GLY A 410 -20.26 7.58 -25.65
N ARG A 411 -20.57 7.22 -24.42
CA ARG A 411 -21.98 6.98 -24.02
C ARG A 411 -22.81 8.27 -23.96
N ALA A 412 -24.02 8.23 -24.53
CA ALA A 412 -24.93 9.37 -24.57
C ALA A 412 -25.91 9.46 -23.40
N ASP A 413 -25.97 8.44 -22.50
CA ASP A 413 -26.94 8.36 -21.41
C ASP A 413 -26.47 9.07 -20.10
N GLY A 414 -25.28 9.66 -20.10
CA GLY A 414 -24.78 10.49 -19.02
C GLY A 414 -24.25 9.72 -17.79
N VAL A 415 -24.35 8.38 -17.76
CA VAL A 415 -23.80 7.57 -16.66
C VAL A 415 -22.33 7.25 -16.94
N ALA A 416 -21.44 7.62 -16.01
CA ALA A 416 -20.00 7.35 -16.10
C ALA A 416 -19.61 6.07 -15.40
N THR A 417 -20.12 5.87 -14.19
CA THR A 417 -19.79 4.70 -13.35
C THR A 417 -21.04 4.10 -12.74
N ALA A 418 -21.00 2.81 -12.52
CA ALA A 418 -22.02 2.08 -11.78
C ALA A 418 -21.37 1.04 -10.86
N SER A 419 -22.05 0.67 -9.79
CA SER A 419 -21.63 -0.44 -8.95
C SER A 419 -22.81 -1.25 -8.45
N ILE A 420 -22.60 -2.54 -8.24
CA ILE A 420 -23.61 -3.47 -7.74
C ILE A 420 -22.99 -4.41 -6.69
N ARG A 421 -23.73 -4.70 -5.64
CA ARG A 421 -23.35 -5.71 -4.63
C ARG A 421 -24.58 -6.42 -4.07
N GLY A 422 -24.41 -7.67 -3.69
CA GLY A 422 -25.33 -8.38 -2.81
C GLY A 422 -25.23 -7.87 -1.37
N THR A 423 -26.37 -7.69 -0.73
CA THR A 423 -26.50 -7.35 0.70
C THR A 423 -27.50 -8.31 1.33
N ALA A 424 -27.58 -8.33 2.66
CA ALA A 424 -28.61 -9.12 3.35
C ALA A 424 -30.05 -8.72 2.98
N GLU A 425 -30.25 -7.53 2.47
CA GLU A 425 -31.55 -6.97 2.10
C GLU A 425 -31.88 -7.16 0.61
N GLY A 426 -30.87 -7.46 -0.24
CA GLY A 426 -31.03 -7.61 -1.69
C GLY A 426 -29.84 -7.11 -2.48
N LEU A 427 -30.08 -6.62 -3.70
CA LEU A 427 -29.07 -6.01 -4.56
C LEU A 427 -29.02 -4.49 -4.35
N SER A 428 -27.88 -3.97 -3.88
CA SER A 428 -27.62 -2.53 -3.76
C SER A 428 -26.86 -2.06 -5.00
N ILE A 429 -27.44 -1.10 -5.73
CA ILE A 429 -26.86 -0.51 -6.95
C ILE A 429 -26.67 0.98 -6.72
N SER A 430 -25.54 1.52 -7.17
CA SER A 430 -25.30 2.96 -7.30
C SER A 430 -24.79 3.31 -8.69
N ALA A 431 -25.09 4.51 -9.18
CA ALA A 431 -24.62 5.03 -10.45
C ALA A 431 -24.29 6.53 -10.33
N GLU A 432 -23.31 6.98 -11.10
CA GLU A 432 -22.83 8.36 -11.10
C GLU A 432 -22.64 8.85 -12.54
N SER A 433 -22.95 10.13 -12.75
CA SER A 433 -22.66 10.79 -14.03
C SER A 433 -21.21 11.31 -14.07
N VAL A 434 -20.82 11.84 -15.23
CA VAL A 434 -19.59 12.64 -15.34
C VAL A 434 -19.73 13.92 -14.54
N CYS A 435 -18.61 14.40 -13.98
CA CYS A 435 -18.52 15.72 -13.37
C CYS A 435 -18.57 16.82 -14.43
N VAL A 436 -19.41 17.82 -14.22
CA VAL A 436 -19.54 18.96 -15.13
C VAL A 436 -19.41 20.27 -14.37
N ARG A 437 -18.69 21.23 -14.97
CA ARG A 437 -18.48 22.58 -14.45
C ARG A 437 -19.40 23.58 -15.12
#